data_813e234457182e83973654dd0c493c93
#
_entry.id   813e234457182e83973654dd0c493c93
#
_cell.length_a   1.000
_cell.length_b   1.000
_cell.length_c   1.000
_cell.angle_alpha   90.00
_cell.angle_beta   90.00
_cell.angle_gamma   90.00
#
_symmetry.space_group_name_H-M   'P 1'
#
loop_
_entity.id
_entity.type
_entity.pdbx_description
1 polymer ?
#
loop_
_entity_poly.entity_id
_entity_poly.type
_entity_poly.pdbx_seq_one_letter_code
_entity_poly.pdbx_strand_id
1 'polypeptide(L)'
;MPLLTGPNDPVPNAPTNSIVSAYAYSNRNKKTDRAVGVFTASPEYQVLPQLKLKADFSYRPSSYDVKDVEPEFRYIQDSWESMDIAVNTETGRISKIKEDVQLFTTNVYADYNQTFGKHTLGGLVGFNQEVWKKEQLSAGNTGIMSIGAPTLGNTYGVNPSKGE
;
A
#
# COMPACT_ATOMS: atom_id res chain seq x y z
N MET A 1 4.18 -18.01 -29.02
CA MET A 1 5.45 -17.26 -29.12
C MET A 1 5.11 -15.97 -29.83
N PRO A 2 5.34 -14.78 -29.24
CA PRO A 2 5.07 -13.53 -29.95
C PRO A 2 6.00 -13.43 -31.17
N LEU A 3 5.45 -13.05 -32.30
CA LEU A 3 6.22 -12.72 -33.50
C LEU A 3 7.07 -11.47 -33.20
N LEU A 4 8.36 -11.58 -33.39
CA LEU A 4 9.29 -10.46 -33.28
C LEU A 4 9.60 -9.94 -34.70
N THR A 5 9.88 -8.65 -34.81
CA THR A 5 10.37 -8.03 -36.03
C THR A 5 11.76 -8.56 -36.39
N GLY A 6 12.08 -8.54 -37.67
CA GLY A 6 13.39 -8.95 -38.17
C GLY A 6 14.50 -7.99 -37.77
N PRO A 7 15.77 -8.40 -37.96
CA PRO A 7 16.95 -7.59 -37.62
C PRO A 7 17.11 -6.31 -38.46
N ASN A 8 16.44 -6.22 -39.61
CA ASN A 8 16.50 -5.08 -40.52
C ASN A 8 15.29 -4.13 -40.39
N ASP A 9 14.36 -4.40 -39.47
CA ASP A 9 13.22 -3.53 -39.27
C ASP A 9 13.59 -2.28 -38.45
N PRO A 10 12.82 -1.18 -38.55
CA PRO A 10 13.12 0.08 -37.85
C PRO A 10 13.29 -0.08 -36.36
N VAL A 11 12.68 -1.10 -35.76
CA VAL A 11 12.86 -1.51 -34.37
C VAL A 11 13.13 -3.00 -34.33
N PRO A 12 14.40 -3.44 -34.42
CA PRO A 12 14.74 -4.86 -34.41
C PRO A 12 14.30 -5.53 -33.12
N ASN A 13 13.78 -6.77 -33.26
CA ASN A 13 13.31 -7.59 -32.14
C ASN A 13 12.15 -6.97 -31.32
N ALA A 14 11.43 -6.00 -31.87
CA ALA A 14 10.21 -5.50 -31.24
C ALA A 14 9.04 -6.51 -31.38
N PRO A 15 8.20 -6.66 -30.37
CA PRO A 15 7.03 -7.51 -30.48
C PRO A 15 6.04 -6.92 -31.47
N THR A 16 5.54 -7.75 -32.39
CA THR A 16 4.51 -7.38 -33.36
C THR A 16 3.12 -7.70 -32.84
N ASN A 17 2.22 -6.79 -33.06
CA ASN A 17 0.77 -6.94 -33.22
C ASN A 17 -0.01 -7.81 -32.24
N SER A 18 0.17 -7.67 -30.93
CA SER A 18 -0.92 -8.02 -30.02
C SER A 18 -0.78 -7.30 -28.67
N ILE A 19 -1.91 -6.90 -28.10
CA ILE A 19 -2.03 -6.41 -26.73
C ILE A 19 -1.35 -7.39 -25.75
N VAL A 20 -1.42 -8.69 -26.03
CA VAL A 20 -0.79 -9.76 -25.23
C VAL A 20 0.73 -9.70 -25.27
N SER A 21 1.34 -9.48 -26.46
CA SER A 21 2.78 -9.32 -26.55
C SER A 21 3.26 -8.02 -25.91
N ALA A 22 2.50 -6.93 -26.05
CA ALA A 22 2.79 -5.68 -25.39
C ALA A 22 2.81 -5.84 -23.86
N TYR A 23 1.84 -6.54 -23.28
CA TYR A 23 1.83 -6.86 -21.85
C TYR A 23 3.00 -7.75 -21.41
N ALA A 24 3.36 -8.75 -22.19
CA ALA A 24 4.47 -9.65 -21.88
C ALA A 24 5.82 -8.94 -21.84
N TYR A 25 6.01 -7.89 -22.66
CA TYR A 25 7.25 -7.12 -22.73
C TYR A 25 7.25 -5.84 -21.89
N SER A 26 6.11 -5.44 -21.32
CA SER A 26 6.00 -4.19 -20.54
C SER A 26 6.86 -4.18 -19.28
N ASN A 27 7.35 -5.33 -18.81
CA ASN A 27 8.13 -5.46 -17.56
C ASN A 27 7.60 -4.62 -16.40
N ARG A 28 6.29 -4.38 -16.37
CA ARG A 28 5.65 -3.67 -15.26
C ARG A 28 5.91 -4.42 -13.98
N ASN A 29 6.51 -3.75 -13.02
CA ASN A 29 6.81 -4.32 -11.71
C ASN A 29 6.09 -3.54 -10.62
N LYS A 30 5.10 -4.20 -10.01
CA LYS A 30 4.40 -3.68 -8.85
C LYS A 30 4.79 -4.48 -7.61
N LYS A 31 5.50 -3.84 -6.70
CA LYS A 31 5.84 -4.40 -5.40
C LYS A 31 4.95 -3.78 -4.33
N THR A 32 4.38 -4.64 -3.49
CA THR A 32 3.53 -4.23 -2.38
C THR A 32 4.04 -4.89 -1.11
N ASP A 33 4.43 -4.09 -0.15
CA ASP A 33 4.86 -4.54 1.16
C ASP A 33 3.83 -4.06 2.20
N ARG A 34 3.42 -4.96 3.11
CA ARG A 34 2.49 -4.63 4.19
C ARG A 34 3.00 -5.22 5.50
N ALA A 35 3.05 -4.40 6.52
CA ALA A 35 3.37 -4.82 7.87
C ALA A 35 2.25 -4.40 8.83
N VAL A 36 1.87 -5.28 9.76
CA VAL A 36 0.88 -5.00 10.80
C VAL A 36 1.41 -5.56 12.10
N GLY A 37 1.46 -4.72 13.13
CA GLY A 37 1.74 -5.10 14.50
C GLY A 37 0.50 -4.97 15.38
N VAL A 38 0.39 -5.77 16.43
CA VAL A 38 -0.64 -5.61 17.46
C VAL A 38 0.02 -5.80 18.82
N PHE A 39 -0.08 -4.80 19.68
CA PHE A 39 0.42 -4.82 21.04
C PHE A 39 -0.77 -4.58 21.97
N THR A 40 -0.98 -5.46 22.92
CA THR A 40 -2.10 -5.36 23.87
C THR A 40 -1.58 -5.55 25.30
N ALA A 41 -2.07 -4.73 26.23
CA ALA A 41 -1.82 -4.86 27.65
C ALA A 41 -3.16 -4.74 28.38
N SER A 42 -3.45 -5.69 29.27
CA SER A 42 -4.73 -5.79 29.97
C SER A 42 -4.50 -5.88 31.49
N PRO A 43 -4.07 -4.82 32.18
CA PRO A 43 -3.90 -4.83 33.61
C PRO A 43 -5.27 -4.89 34.33
N GLU A 44 -5.31 -5.69 35.39
CA GLU A 44 -6.42 -5.77 36.32
C GLU A 44 -5.94 -5.47 37.74
N TYR A 45 -6.72 -4.72 38.48
CA TYR A 45 -6.41 -4.39 39.86
C TYR A 45 -7.63 -4.53 40.77
N GLN A 46 -7.51 -5.35 41.81
CA GLN A 46 -8.56 -5.53 42.82
C GLN A 46 -8.41 -4.45 43.89
N VAL A 47 -9.24 -3.40 43.80
CA VAL A 47 -9.23 -2.27 44.74
C VAL A 47 -9.84 -2.69 46.11
N LEU A 48 -10.97 -3.40 46.06
CA LEU A 48 -11.70 -3.94 47.18
C LEU A 48 -12.19 -5.35 46.83
N PRO A 49 -12.55 -6.17 47.82
CA PRO A 49 -13.15 -7.48 47.52
C PRO A 49 -14.33 -7.43 46.53
N GLN A 50 -15.05 -6.30 46.50
CA GLN A 50 -16.24 -6.08 45.69
C GLN A 50 -15.98 -5.26 44.44
N LEU A 51 -14.81 -4.59 44.34
CA LEU A 51 -14.49 -3.64 43.26
C LEU A 51 -13.21 -4.00 42.52
N LYS A 52 -13.32 -4.30 41.24
CA LYS A 52 -12.22 -4.57 40.37
C LYS A 52 -12.12 -3.49 39.27
N LEU A 53 -10.95 -2.94 39.09
CA LEU A 53 -10.62 -2.07 37.97
C LEU A 53 -9.91 -2.88 36.92
N LYS A 54 -10.28 -2.68 35.66
CA LYS A 54 -9.67 -3.29 34.50
C LYS A 54 -9.38 -2.21 33.46
N ALA A 55 -8.27 -2.37 32.75
CA ALA A 55 -7.97 -1.54 31.60
C ALA A 55 -7.40 -2.40 30.48
N ASP A 56 -7.82 -2.12 29.24
CA ASP A 56 -7.28 -2.72 28.04
C ASP A 56 -6.69 -1.63 27.17
N PHE A 57 -5.40 -1.74 26.90
CA PHE A 57 -4.69 -0.85 25.99
C PHE A 57 -4.27 -1.65 24.77
N SER A 58 -4.60 -1.17 23.59
CA SER A 58 -4.18 -1.78 22.36
C SER A 58 -3.54 -0.73 21.44
N TYR A 59 -2.38 -1.07 20.88
CA TYR A 59 -1.68 -0.28 19.87
C TYR A 59 -1.48 -1.14 18.62
N ARG A 60 -2.05 -0.68 17.51
CA ARG A 60 -2.00 -1.38 16.23
C ARG A 60 -1.38 -0.48 15.14
N PRO A 61 -0.06 -0.51 14.99
CA PRO A 61 0.59 0.09 13.84
C PRO A 61 0.40 -0.77 12.59
N SER A 62 0.17 -0.14 11.45
CA SER A 62 0.22 -0.78 10.16
C SER A 62 0.90 0.12 9.14
N SER A 63 1.71 -0.47 8.29
CA SER A 63 2.42 0.22 7.22
C SER A 63 2.13 -0.49 5.90
N TYR A 64 1.90 0.30 4.86
CA TYR A 64 1.63 -0.15 3.50
C TYR A 64 2.51 0.63 2.54
N ASP A 65 3.37 -0.05 1.82
CA ASP A 65 4.29 0.53 0.83
C ASP A 65 4.03 -0.11 -0.54
N VAL A 66 3.74 0.71 -1.54
CA VAL A 66 3.55 0.29 -2.92
C VAL A 66 4.55 1.01 -3.79
N LYS A 67 5.31 0.24 -4.54
CA LYS A 67 6.16 0.74 -5.63
C LYS A 67 5.65 0.13 -6.94
N ASP A 68 5.24 0.97 -7.86
CA ASP A 68 4.79 0.58 -9.19
C ASP A 68 5.74 1.19 -10.23
N VAL A 69 6.36 0.35 -11.03
CA VAL A 69 7.28 0.73 -12.07
C VAL A 69 6.75 0.21 -13.40
N GLU A 70 6.50 1.12 -14.30
CA GLU A 70 6.07 0.85 -15.65
C GLU A 70 7.12 1.43 -16.61
N PRO A 71 8.06 0.60 -17.12
CA PRO A 71 9.09 1.07 -18.02
C PRO A 71 8.50 1.46 -19.37
N GLU A 72 9.18 2.35 -20.08
CA GLU A 72 8.90 2.58 -21.47
C GLU A 72 9.09 1.28 -22.25
N PHE A 73 8.14 0.94 -23.10
CA PHE A 73 8.33 -0.09 -24.10
C PHE A 73 7.72 0.34 -25.42
N ARG A 74 8.31 -0.15 -26.50
CA ARG A 74 7.89 0.14 -27.86
C ARG A 74 7.47 -1.16 -28.53
N TYR A 75 6.41 -1.11 -29.32
CA TYR A 75 5.96 -2.20 -30.14
C TYR A 75 5.56 -1.70 -31.51
N ILE A 76 5.60 -2.55 -32.50
CA ILE A 76 5.15 -2.21 -33.85
C ILE A 76 3.69 -2.61 -33.94
N GLN A 77 2.86 -1.64 -34.27
CA GLN A 77 1.47 -1.85 -34.64
C GLN A 77 1.42 -2.08 -36.14
N ASP A 78 1.12 -3.32 -36.52
CA ASP A 78 0.90 -3.68 -37.93
C ASP A 78 -0.56 -3.32 -38.28
N SER A 79 -0.73 -2.32 -39.12
CA SER A 79 -1.96 -2.04 -39.83
C SER A 79 -1.79 -2.43 -41.29
N TRP A 80 -2.84 -2.88 -41.95
CA TRP A 80 -2.81 -3.33 -43.36
C TRP A 80 -2.25 -2.25 -44.33
N GLU A 81 -2.12 -1.02 -43.88
CA GLU A 81 -1.67 0.11 -44.70
C GLU A 81 -0.34 0.72 -44.29
N SER A 82 0.10 0.54 -43.04
CA SER A 82 1.37 1.08 -42.55
C SER A 82 1.86 0.35 -41.30
N MET A 83 3.18 0.22 -41.14
CA MET A 83 3.83 -0.22 -39.90
C MET A 83 4.12 1.01 -39.04
N ASP A 84 3.33 1.22 -38.00
CA ASP A 84 3.54 2.31 -37.05
C ASP A 84 4.19 1.83 -35.76
N ILE A 85 5.12 2.61 -35.22
CA ILE A 85 5.70 2.35 -33.91
C ILE A 85 4.75 2.91 -32.87
N ALA A 86 4.14 2.04 -32.10
CA ALA A 86 3.35 2.43 -30.96
C ALA A 86 4.18 2.36 -29.66
N VAL A 87 4.01 3.33 -28.81
CA VAL A 87 4.69 3.45 -27.51
C VAL A 87 3.65 3.38 -26.42
N ASN A 88 3.83 2.49 -25.45
CA ASN A 88 2.90 2.30 -24.35
C ASN A 88 2.79 3.56 -23.47
N THR A 89 3.93 4.11 -23.12
CA THR A 89 4.04 5.35 -22.37
C THR A 89 5.14 6.20 -23.01
N GLU A 90 4.96 7.49 -23.03
CA GLU A 90 5.94 8.37 -23.67
C GLU A 90 7.35 8.27 -23.04
N THR A 91 7.47 7.91 -21.77
CA THR A 91 8.76 8.00 -21.06
C THR A 91 8.94 7.01 -19.90
N GLY A 92 8.12 5.98 -19.76
CA GLY A 92 8.11 5.15 -18.57
C GLY A 92 7.67 5.91 -17.30
N ARG A 93 7.15 5.19 -16.33
CA ARG A 93 6.56 5.78 -15.11
C ARG A 93 6.99 5.02 -13.87
N ILE A 94 7.25 5.76 -12.80
CA ILE A 94 7.41 5.21 -11.45
C ILE A 94 6.45 5.92 -10.49
N SER A 95 5.75 5.16 -9.67
CA SER A 95 4.96 5.70 -8.57
C SER A 95 5.26 4.96 -7.27
N LYS A 96 5.23 5.70 -6.17
CA LYS A 96 5.40 5.18 -4.82
C LYS A 96 4.32 5.75 -3.93
N ILE A 97 3.64 4.86 -3.18
CA ILE A 97 2.65 5.22 -2.18
C ILE A 97 3.12 4.59 -0.86
N LYS A 98 3.24 5.40 0.17
CA LYS A 98 3.50 4.95 1.52
C LYS A 98 2.37 5.42 2.41
N GLU A 99 1.77 4.49 3.16
CA GLU A 99 0.70 4.75 4.10
C GLU A 99 1.06 4.14 5.44
N ASP A 100 1.07 4.97 6.47
CA ASP A 100 1.28 4.56 7.86
C ASP A 100 0.00 4.86 8.65
N VAL A 101 -0.56 3.84 9.29
CA VAL A 101 -1.76 3.94 10.11
C VAL A 101 -1.45 3.47 11.53
N GLN A 102 -1.88 4.23 12.52
CA GLN A 102 -1.73 3.93 13.94
C GLN A 102 -3.11 3.98 14.59
N LEU A 103 -3.51 2.87 15.18
CA LEU A 103 -4.75 2.76 15.95
C LEU A 103 -4.40 2.53 17.42
N PHE A 104 -4.89 3.40 18.28
CA PHE A 104 -4.80 3.30 19.73
C PHE A 104 -6.20 3.09 20.28
N THR A 105 -6.42 2.01 21.03
CA THR A 105 -7.68 1.73 21.72
C THR A 105 -7.41 1.64 23.21
N THR A 106 -8.18 2.36 23.99
CA THR A 106 -8.13 2.35 25.45
C THR A 106 -9.52 2.07 26.00
N ASN A 107 -9.65 1.00 26.76
CA ASN A 107 -10.85 0.66 27.53
C ASN A 107 -10.49 0.70 29.01
N VAL A 108 -11.27 1.38 29.81
CA VAL A 108 -11.12 1.37 31.28
C VAL A 108 -12.49 1.13 31.88
N TYR A 109 -12.61 0.16 32.77
CA TYR A 109 -13.88 -0.14 33.41
C TYR A 109 -13.71 -0.61 34.85
N ALA A 110 -14.77 -0.31 35.65
CA ALA A 110 -14.89 -0.75 37.00
C ALA A 110 -16.03 -1.77 37.11
N ASP A 111 -15.72 -2.91 37.66
CA ASP A 111 -16.64 -4.03 37.90
C ASP A 111 -16.89 -4.11 39.42
N TYR A 112 -18.11 -3.84 39.80
CA TYR A 112 -18.57 -3.92 41.20
C TYR A 112 -19.53 -5.09 41.40
N ASN A 113 -19.28 -5.91 42.41
CA ASN A 113 -20.13 -7.06 42.72
C ASN A 113 -20.20 -7.26 44.24
N GLN A 114 -21.38 -7.11 44.83
CA GLN A 114 -21.58 -7.21 46.26
C GLN A 114 -22.83 -8.03 46.59
N THR A 115 -22.73 -8.92 47.55
CA THR A 115 -23.84 -9.70 48.07
C THR A 115 -24.29 -9.16 49.43
N PHE A 116 -25.56 -8.86 49.53
CA PHE A 116 -26.24 -8.40 50.76
C PHE A 116 -27.26 -9.44 51.19
N GLY A 117 -26.87 -10.33 52.08
CA GLY A 117 -27.73 -11.44 52.51
C GLY A 117 -28.07 -12.38 51.35
N LYS A 118 -29.33 -12.35 50.90
CA LYS A 118 -29.80 -13.17 49.76
C LYS A 118 -29.78 -12.43 48.42
N HIS A 119 -29.40 -11.18 48.42
CA HIS A 119 -29.40 -10.33 47.20
C HIS A 119 -27.98 -10.04 46.73
N THR A 120 -27.73 -10.20 45.43
CA THR A 120 -26.46 -9.82 44.80
C THR A 120 -26.70 -8.62 43.88
N LEU A 121 -25.94 -7.58 44.09
CA LEU A 121 -25.93 -6.39 43.24
C LEU A 121 -24.61 -6.40 42.42
N GLY A 122 -24.73 -6.40 41.10
CA GLY A 122 -23.60 -6.24 40.16
C GLY A 122 -23.78 -5.00 39.29
N GLY A 123 -22.68 -4.32 39.00
CA GLY A 123 -22.65 -3.15 38.15
C GLY A 123 -21.33 -3.02 37.42
N LEU A 124 -21.38 -2.60 36.17
CA LEU A 124 -20.22 -2.29 35.34
C LEU A 124 -20.32 -0.86 34.82
N VAL A 125 -19.26 -0.08 34.99
CA VAL A 125 -19.14 1.23 34.36
C VAL A 125 -17.81 1.30 33.65
N GLY A 126 -17.79 1.87 32.43
CA GLY A 126 -16.59 1.89 31.62
C GLY A 126 -16.50 3.12 30.73
N PHE A 127 -15.27 3.37 30.28
CA PHE A 127 -14.90 4.38 29.32
C PHE A 127 -14.13 3.71 28.18
N ASN A 128 -14.48 4.04 26.93
CA ASN A 128 -13.79 3.61 25.73
C ASN A 128 -13.29 4.83 24.98
N GLN A 129 -12.06 4.76 24.50
CA GLN A 129 -11.49 5.75 23.59
C GLN A 129 -10.74 5.04 22.46
N GLU A 130 -10.96 5.50 21.25
CA GLU A 130 -10.23 5.08 20.07
C GLU A 130 -9.63 6.30 19.38
N VAL A 131 -8.33 6.25 19.09
CA VAL A 131 -7.60 7.28 18.36
C VAL A 131 -6.98 6.65 17.13
N TRP A 132 -7.37 7.16 15.98
CA TRP A 132 -6.87 6.74 14.69
C TRP A 132 -6.04 7.85 14.06
N LYS A 133 -4.81 7.53 13.65
CA LYS A 133 -3.92 8.43 12.91
C LYS A 133 -3.53 7.77 11.61
N LYS A 134 -3.62 8.53 10.53
CA LYS A 134 -3.21 8.09 9.19
C LYS A 134 -2.31 9.14 8.57
N GLU A 135 -1.16 8.69 8.07
CA GLU A 135 -0.27 9.48 7.23
C GLU A 135 -0.12 8.78 5.88
N GLN A 136 -0.23 9.54 4.81
CA GLN A 136 -0.07 9.01 3.46
C GLN A 136 0.84 9.93 2.65
N LEU A 137 1.85 9.33 2.03
CA LEU A 137 2.73 9.97 1.08
C LEU A 137 2.58 9.29 -0.28
N SER A 138 2.25 10.06 -1.31
CA SER A 138 2.20 9.60 -2.69
C SER A 138 3.14 10.43 -3.55
N ALA A 139 3.99 9.77 -4.30
CA ALA A 139 4.88 10.43 -5.23
C ALA A 139 4.97 9.60 -6.52
N GLY A 140 5.04 10.28 -7.66
CA GLY A 140 5.20 9.64 -8.95
C GLY A 140 5.97 10.54 -9.90
N ASN A 141 6.68 9.93 -10.84
CA ASN A 141 7.39 10.67 -11.88
C ASN A 141 7.49 9.82 -13.14
N THR A 142 7.76 10.49 -14.26
CA THR A 142 7.99 9.89 -15.58
C THR A 142 9.43 10.04 -16.01
N GLY A 143 9.85 9.35 -17.08
CA GLY A 143 11.21 9.48 -17.60
C GLY A 143 12.23 8.71 -16.77
N ILE A 144 12.07 7.40 -16.66
CA ILE A 144 13.01 6.53 -15.92
C ILE A 144 14.33 6.48 -16.68
N MET A 145 15.42 6.99 -16.09
CA MET A 145 16.77 7.00 -16.69
C MET A 145 17.42 5.60 -16.68
N SER A 146 17.09 4.75 -15.73
CA SER A 146 17.68 3.42 -15.60
C SER A 146 16.67 2.39 -15.19
N ILE A 147 16.38 1.44 -16.05
CA ILE A 147 15.45 0.33 -15.79
C ILE A 147 16.01 -0.63 -14.73
N GLY A 148 17.34 -0.77 -14.65
CA GLY A 148 17.98 -1.66 -13.68
C GLY A 148 17.92 -1.15 -12.22
N ALA A 149 17.72 0.16 -12.03
CA ALA A 149 17.59 0.78 -10.70
C ALA A 149 16.54 1.90 -10.71
N PRO A 150 15.26 1.57 -10.91
CA PRO A 150 14.22 2.58 -11.00
C PRO A 150 13.96 3.18 -9.61
N THR A 151 14.26 4.46 -9.45
CA THR A 151 13.98 5.27 -8.25
C THR A 151 13.35 6.59 -8.65
N LEU A 152 12.60 7.22 -7.74
CA LEU A 152 12.01 8.54 -7.98
C LEU A 152 13.08 9.63 -8.27
N GLY A 153 14.27 9.49 -7.67
CA GLY A 153 15.40 10.41 -7.91
C GLY A 153 16.12 10.17 -9.22
N ASN A 154 15.86 9.05 -9.92
CA ASN A 154 16.49 8.69 -11.18
C ASN A 154 15.49 8.82 -12.35
N THR A 155 14.80 9.96 -12.40
CA THR A 155 13.82 10.32 -13.42
C THR A 155 14.06 11.74 -13.88
N TYR A 156 13.71 12.05 -15.14
CA TYR A 156 13.85 13.39 -15.73
C TYR A 156 12.51 14.06 -16.06
N GLY A 157 11.41 13.49 -15.65
CA GLY A 157 10.08 13.98 -16.00
C GLY A 157 9.73 15.34 -15.42
N VAL A 158 8.90 16.07 -16.12
CA VAL A 158 8.62 17.51 -15.93
C VAL A 158 7.55 17.81 -14.88
N ASN A 159 6.83 16.82 -14.38
CA ASN A 159 5.75 17.03 -13.40
C ASN A 159 5.91 16.12 -12.19
N PRO A 160 6.46 16.62 -11.07
CA PRO A 160 6.23 15.95 -9.79
C PRO A 160 4.73 16.03 -9.48
N SER A 161 4.07 14.89 -9.30
CA SER A 161 2.72 14.87 -8.76
C SER A 161 2.74 15.58 -7.41
N LYS A 162 1.90 16.60 -7.25
CA LYS A 162 1.73 17.29 -5.98
C LYS A 162 1.27 16.27 -4.95
N GLY A 163 2.03 16.15 -3.85
CA GLY A 163 1.52 15.50 -2.65
C GLY A 163 0.38 16.35 -2.08
N GLU A 164 -0.75 15.73 -1.83
CA GLU A 164 -1.80 16.23 -0.96
C GLU A 164 -1.64 15.62 0.44
#